data_44df643f7a3f305516ff9f589369db0e
#
_entry.id   44df643f7a3f305516ff9f589369db0e
#
_cell.length_a   1.000
_cell.length_b   1.000
_cell.length_c   1.000
_cell.angle_alpha   90.00
_cell.angle_beta   90.00
_cell.angle_gamma   90.00
#
_symmetry.space_group_name_H-M   'P 1'
#
loop_
_entity.id
_entity.type
_entity.pdbx_description
1 polymer ?
#
loop_
_entity_poly.entity_id
_entity_poly.type
_entity_poly.pdbx_seq_one_letter_code
_entity_poly.pdbx_strand_id
1 'polypeptide(L)'
;IDASTLNSYKATYELVKTMRASFLVLGPILTKYGRAEVSLPGGCAIGARPVDIHLKGLEAMGANIQVDSGYVKAVAPNGLKGAEIFLEIVSVGATENALLAAFNAKGKSILKNCAIEPEVLDLQAAARGRLAVGVADCRPCCC
;
A
#
# COMPACT_ATOMS: atom_id res chain seq x y z
N ILE A 1 20.29 0.51 3.00
CA ILE A 1 19.37 -0.02 4.05
C ILE A 1 19.33 -1.53 3.90
N ASP A 2 19.62 -2.25 4.95
CA ASP A 2 19.52 -3.71 5.00
C ASP A 2 18.24 -4.11 5.77
N ALA A 3 17.30 -4.73 5.09
CA ALA A 3 16.05 -5.22 5.65
C ALA A 3 16.05 -6.73 5.92
N SER A 4 17.21 -7.40 5.83
CA SER A 4 17.33 -8.84 6.03
C SER A 4 17.02 -9.26 7.46
N THR A 5 17.31 -8.38 8.42
CA THR A 5 17.07 -8.59 9.85
C THR A 5 15.65 -8.25 10.31
N LEU A 6 14.78 -7.77 9.40
CA LEU A 6 13.41 -7.48 9.73
C LEU A 6 12.68 -8.78 10.10
N ASN A 7 12.23 -8.89 11.34
CA ASN A 7 11.63 -10.09 11.92
C ASN A 7 10.21 -9.89 12.47
N SER A 8 9.64 -8.71 12.27
CA SER A 8 8.31 -8.35 12.78
C SER A 8 7.35 -8.00 11.65
N TYR A 9 6.13 -8.50 11.74
CA TYR A 9 4.99 -8.12 10.89
C TYR A 9 4.11 -7.03 11.51
N LYS A 10 4.52 -6.49 12.66
CA LYS A 10 3.77 -5.49 13.42
C LYS A 10 4.48 -4.15 13.42
N ALA A 11 3.77 -3.10 13.00
CA ALA A 11 4.17 -1.71 13.15
C ALA A 11 3.30 -1.05 14.24
N THR A 12 3.91 -0.78 15.38
CA THR A 12 3.20 -0.28 16.56
C THR A 12 2.84 1.20 16.43
N TYR A 13 1.86 1.64 17.23
CA TYR A 13 1.44 3.04 17.27
C TYR A 13 2.61 4.00 17.51
N GLU A 14 3.55 3.65 18.40
CA GLU A 14 4.73 4.47 18.71
C GLU A 14 5.60 4.75 17.48
N LEU A 15 5.68 3.79 16.55
CA LEU A 15 6.43 3.94 15.30
C LEU A 15 5.63 4.71 14.25
N VAL A 16 4.32 4.46 14.16
CA VAL A 16 3.45 5.00 13.09
C VAL A 16 2.98 6.42 13.38
N LYS A 17 2.76 6.77 14.65
CA LYS A 17 2.21 8.08 15.07
C LYS A 17 3.04 9.28 14.64
N THR A 18 4.34 9.10 14.48
CA THR A 18 5.27 10.20 14.18
C THR A 18 5.26 10.62 12.70
N MET A 19 4.88 9.71 11.81
CA MET A 19 4.94 9.96 10.38
C MET A 19 3.87 9.15 9.64
N ARG A 20 3.01 9.84 8.87
CA ARG A 20 1.93 9.18 8.10
C ARG A 20 2.44 8.19 7.06
N ALA A 21 3.58 8.50 6.43
CA ALA A 21 4.23 7.59 5.48
C ALA A 21 4.55 6.21 6.09
N SER A 22 4.57 6.10 7.42
CA SER A 22 4.70 4.81 8.11
C SER A 22 3.60 3.81 7.76
N PHE A 23 2.43 4.27 7.27
CA PHE A 23 1.36 3.39 6.82
C PHE A 23 1.68 2.67 5.50
N LEU A 24 2.65 3.18 4.72
CA LEU A 24 3.12 2.55 3.48
C LEU A 24 3.80 1.19 3.72
N VAL A 25 4.22 0.91 4.95
CA VAL A 25 4.80 -0.40 5.29
C VAL A 25 3.78 -1.56 5.23
N LEU A 26 2.48 -1.25 5.20
CA LEU A 26 1.41 -2.26 5.20
C LEU A 26 1.54 -3.23 4.01
N GLY A 27 1.65 -2.70 2.78
CA GLY A 27 1.84 -3.51 1.57
C GLY A 27 3.08 -4.40 1.62
N PRO A 28 4.27 -3.84 1.82
CA PRO A 28 5.53 -4.60 1.91
C PRO A 28 5.54 -5.67 3.02
N ILE A 29 5.04 -5.35 4.20
CA ILE A 29 4.97 -6.31 5.30
C ILE A 29 4.02 -7.45 4.96
N LEU A 30 2.84 -7.13 4.42
CA LEU A 30 1.86 -8.13 4.02
C LEU A 30 2.40 -9.08 2.95
N THR A 31 3.12 -8.55 1.95
CA THR A 31 3.73 -9.37 0.90
C THR A 31 4.87 -10.23 1.41
N LYS A 32 5.67 -9.72 2.35
CA LYS A 32 6.82 -10.45 2.90
C LYS A 32 6.40 -11.59 3.84
N TYR A 33 5.42 -11.34 4.71
CA TYR A 33 5.05 -12.26 5.79
C TYR A 33 3.71 -12.97 5.60
N GLY A 34 2.93 -12.60 4.58
CA GLY A 34 1.55 -13.08 4.40
C GLY A 34 0.56 -12.54 5.45
N ARG A 35 1.04 -11.69 6.35
CA ARG A 35 0.27 -11.01 7.39
C ARG A 35 0.92 -9.70 7.79
N ALA A 36 0.13 -8.71 8.17
CA ALA A 36 0.60 -7.43 8.67
C ALA A 36 -0.36 -6.90 9.75
N GLU A 37 0.20 -6.27 10.77
CA GLU A 37 -0.55 -5.53 11.79
C GLU A 37 0.07 -4.14 11.90
N VAL A 38 -0.65 -3.14 11.40
CA VAL A 38 -0.14 -1.76 11.34
C VAL A 38 -1.11 -0.85 12.06
N SER A 39 -0.60 -0.06 13.00
CA SER A 39 -1.42 0.94 13.68
C SER A 39 -1.99 1.94 12.68
N LEU A 40 -3.23 2.36 12.88
CA LEU A 40 -3.75 3.52 12.19
C LEU A 40 -2.88 4.74 12.49
N PRO A 41 -2.59 5.58 11.49
CA PRO A 41 -1.84 6.79 11.72
C PRO A 41 -2.60 7.69 12.70
N GLY A 42 -1.91 8.22 13.68
CA GLY A 42 -2.47 9.19 14.63
C GLY A 42 -3.02 10.40 13.88
N GLY A 43 -3.94 11.13 14.52
CA GLY A 43 -4.54 12.33 13.93
C GLY A 43 -3.47 13.33 13.52
N CYS A 44 -3.39 13.62 12.22
CA CYS A 44 -2.59 14.72 11.72
C CYS A 44 -3.40 16.01 11.80
N ALA A 45 -2.77 17.12 12.15
CA ALA A 45 -3.38 18.45 12.19
C ALA A 45 -4.02 18.90 10.84
N ILE A 46 -3.76 18.18 9.77
CA ILE A 46 -4.21 18.45 8.39
C ILE A 46 -5.54 17.74 8.03
N GLY A 47 -6.18 17.04 8.99
CA GLY A 47 -7.49 16.40 8.81
C GLY A 47 -7.45 14.87 8.63
N ALA A 48 -8.63 14.27 8.77
CA ALA A 48 -8.84 12.84 8.55
C ALA A 48 -8.74 12.52 7.05
N ARG A 49 -7.68 11.83 6.65
CA ARG A 49 -7.63 11.23 5.32
C ARG A 49 -7.94 9.74 5.43
N PRO A 50 -8.93 9.24 4.68
CA PRO A 50 -9.34 7.86 4.79
C PRO A 50 -8.20 6.93 4.39
N VAL A 51 -7.88 5.98 5.26
CA VAL A 51 -6.98 4.85 4.92
C VAL A 51 -7.69 3.81 4.07
N ASP A 52 -9.01 3.92 3.94
CA ASP A 52 -9.89 2.98 3.24
C ASP A 52 -9.44 2.71 1.80
N ILE A 53 -8.95 3.76 1.11
CA ILE A 53 -8.45 3.63 -0.27
C ILE A 53 -7.23 2.69 -0.33
N HIS A 54 -6.34 2.75 0.67
CA HIS A 54 -5.21 1.83 0.77
C HIS A 54 -5.69 0.39 0.98
N LEU A 55 -6.69 0.21 1.85
CA LEU A 55 -7.22 -1.11 2.22
C LEU A 55 -7.94 -1.75 1.04
N LYS A 56 -8.82 -1.01 0.34
CA LYS A 56 -9.52 -1.49 -0.86
C LYS A 56 -8.55 -2.00 -1.94
N GLY A 57 -7.42 -1.32 -2.14
CA GLY A 57 -6.40 -1.76 -3.09
C GLY A 57 -5.82 -3.13 -2.71
N LEU A 58 -5.51 -3.34 -1.43
CA LEU A 58 -4.97 -4.61 -0.93
C LEU A 58 -6.03 -5.73 -0.92
N GLU A 59 -7.29 -5.40 -0.60
CA GLU A 59 -8.42 -6.35 -0.66
C GLU A 59 -8.67 -6.84 -2.09
N ALA A 60 -8.60 -5.94 -3.08
CA ALA A 60 -8.67 -6.31 -4.49
C ALA A 60 -7.57 -7.31 -4.90
N MET A 61 -6.40 -7.25 -4.25
CA MET A 61 -5.30 -8.19 -4.43
C MET A 61 -5.46 -9.49 -3.62
N GLY A 62 -6.57 -9.66 -2.92
CA GLY A 62 -6.90 -10.87 -2.16
C GLY A 62 -6.47 -10.85 -0.69
N ALA A 63 -6.18 -9.70 -0.12
CA ALA A 63 -5.99 -9.56 1.32
C ALA A 63 -7.33 -9.61 2.06
N ASN A 64 -7.35 -10.29 3.19
CA ASN A 64 -8.43 -10.18 4.17
C ASN A 64 -8.02 -9.16 5.22
N ILE A 65 -8.79 -8.09 5.36
CA ILE A 65 -8.44 -6.95 6.19
C ILE A 65 -9.51 -6.72 7.25
N GLN A 66 -9.07 -6.50 8.48
CA GLN A 66 -9.92 -6.12 9.60
C GLN A 66 -9.30 -4.92 10.31
N VAL A 67 -10.13 -3.98 10.71
CA VAL A 67 -9.73 -2.85 11.54
C VAL A 67 -10.25 -3.10 12.95
N ASP A 68 -9.35 -3.26 13.89
CA ASP A 68 -9.67 -3.56 15.28
C ASP A 68 -8.74 -2.83 16.22
N SER A 69 -9.32 -2.20 17.25
CA SER A 69 -8.59 -1.53 18.32
C SER A 69 -7.51 -0.54 17.86
N GLY A 70 -7.78 0.20 16.76
CA GLY A 70 -6.85 1.16 16.18
C GLY A 70 -5.72 0.55 15.35
N TYR A 71 -5.82 -0.73 15.00
CA TYR A 71 -4.90 -1.44 14.12
C TYR A 71 -5.60 -1.98 12.88
N VAL A 72 -4.90 -1.90 11.76
CA VAL A 72 -5.24 -2.64 10.56
C VAL A 72 -4.54 -4.00 10.62
N LYS A 73 -5.31 -5.06 10.65
CA LYS A 73 -4.86 -6.45 10.59
C LYS A 73 -5.15 -6.99 9.21
N ALA A 74 -4.13 -7.26 8.43
CA ALA A 74 -4.23 -7.78 7.08
C ALA A 74 -3.60 -9.17 6.98
N VAL A 75 -4.27 -10.10 6.30
CA VAL A 75 -3.80 -11.48 6.10
C VAL A 75 -3.98 -11.87 4.64
N ALA A 76 -2.94 -12.43 4.05
CA ALA A 76 -2.93 -12.98 2.70
C ALA A 76 -2.26 -14.38 2.71
N PRO A 77 -2.96 -15.44 3.17
CA PRO A 77 -2.37 -16.77 3.40
C PRO A 77 -1.73 -17.37 2.13
N ASN A 78 -2.29 -17.06 0.97
CA ASN A 78 -1.83 -17.54 -0.33
C ASN A 78 -0.92 -16.53 -1.07
N GLY A 79 -0.53 -15.46 -0.37
CA GLY A 79 0.12 -14.29 -0.95
C GLY A 79 -0.85 -13.41 -1.74
N LEU A 80 -0.42 -12.20 -2.05
CA LEU A 80 -1.20 -11.29 -2.89
C LEU A 80 -1.15 -11.72 -4.36
N LYS A 81 -2.25 -11.48 -5.04
CA LYS A 81 -2.40 -11.75 -6.49
C LYS A 81 -2.54 -10.43 -7.24
N GLY A 82 -2.04 -10.43 -8.47
CA GLY A 82 -2.27 -9.33 -9.39
C GLY A 82 -3.76 -9.10 -9.61
N ALA A 83 -4.16 -7.83 -9.59
CA ALA A 83 -5.54 -7.41 -9.73
C ALA A 83 -5.67 -6.10 -10.49
N GLU A 84 -6.86 -5.82 -10.99
CA GLU A 84 -7.23 -4.51 -11.47
C GLU A 84 -7.75 -3.67 -10.29
N ILE A 85 -7.05 -2.59 -9.99
CA ILE A 85 -7.32 -1.71 -8.85
C ILE A 85 -7.72 -0.34 -9.38
N PHE A 86 -8.94 0.09 -9.09
CA PHE A 86 -9.40 1.44 -9.37
C PHE A 86 -9.43 2.25 -8.07
N LEU A 87 -8.67 3.35 -8.03
CA LEU A 87 -8.67 4.26 -6.89
C LEU A 87 -9.82 5.27 -7.06
N GLU A 88 -10.80 5.25 -6.16
CA GLU A 88 -11.96 6.17 -6.22
C GLU A 88 -11.53 7.64 -6.13
N ILE A 89 -10.44 7.90 -5.42
CA ILE A 89 -9.84 9.22 -5.29
C ILE A 89 -8.35 9.07 -5.59
N VAL A 90 -7.81 9.99 -6.39
CA VAL A 90 -6.37 10.05 -6.65
C VAL A 90 -5.62 10.31 -5.34
N SER A 91 -4.73 9.41 -4.96
CA SER A 91 -3.97 9.47 -3.72
C SER A 91 -2.56 8.94 -3.94
N VAL A 92 -1.55 9.77 -3.67
CA VAL A 92 -0.14 9.37 -3.74
C VAL A 92 0.12 8.16 -2.86
N GLY A 93 -0.18 8.27 -1.56
CA GLY A 93 0.10 7.19 -0.62
C GLY A 93 -0.64 5.88 -0.93
N ALA A 94 -1.91 5.95 -1.39
CA ALA A 94 -2.63 4.73 -1.78
C ALA A 94 -2.03 4.11 -3.04
N THR A 95 -1.62 4.93 -4.02
CA THR A 95 -0.93 4.47 -5.23
C THR A 95 0.40 3.80 -4.87
N GLU A 96 1.23 4.44 -4.04
CA GLU A 96 2.51 3.89 -3.58
C GLU A 96 2.32 2.57 -2.83
N ASN A 97 1.35 2.51 -1.91
CA ASN A 97 1.10 1.28 -1.14
C ASN A 97 0.65 0.12 -2.04
N ALA A 98 -0.23 0.40 -3.02
CA ALA A 98 -0.66 -0.59 -4.00
C ALA A 98 0.50 -1.04 -4.90
N LEU A 99 1.37 -0.12 -5.35
CA LEU A 99 2.57 -0.44 -6.13
C LEU A 99 3.53 -1.32 -5.33
N LEU A 100 3.82 -0.95 -4.07
CA LEU A 100 4.70 -1.71 -3.17
C LEU A 100 4.14 -3.12 -2.90
N ALA A 101 2.83 -3.25 -2.75
CA ALA A 101 2.19 -4.56 -2.60
C ALA A 101 2.25 -5.38 -3.90
N ALA A 102 2.00 -4.74 -5.05
CA ALA A 102 2.03 -5.38 -6.36
C ALA A 102 3.43 -5.88 -6.75
N PHE A 103 4.49 -5.29 -6.20
CA PHE A 103 5.89 -5.63 -6.48
C PHE A 103 6.21 -7.12 -6.23
N ASN A 104 5.61 -7.74 -5.24
CA ASN A 104 5.80 -9.15 -4.90
C ASN A 104 4.52 -9.99 -5.08
N ALA A 105 3.45 -9.42 -5.62
CA ALA A 105 2.23 -10.16 -5.91
C ALA A 105 2.42 -11.12 -7.09
N LYS A 106 1.66 -12.20 -7.10
CA LYS A 106 1.67 -13.18 -8.19
C LYS A 106 0.76 -12.70 -9.33
N GLY A 107 1.32 -12.49 -10.51
CA GLY A 107 0.58 -12.09 -11.71
C GLY A 107 0.67 -10.59 -11.99
N LYS A 108 -0.13 -10.12 -12.94
CA LYS A 108 -0.13 -8.73 -13.41
C LYS A 108 -1.11 -7.90 -12.58
N SER A 109 -0.67 -6.72 -12.14
CA SER A 109 -1.55 -5.72 -11.55
C SER A 109 -1.73 -4.53 -12.50
N ILE A 110 -2.94 -3.99 -12.54
CA ILE A 110 -3.29 -2.79 -13.30
C ILE A 110 -3.90 -1.80 -12.32
N LEU A 111 -3.25 -0.66 -12.16
CA LEU A 111 -3.75 0.42 -11.34
C LEU A 111 -4.36 1.49 -12.24
N LYS A 112 -5.57 1.95 -11.91
CA LYS A 112 -6.30 2.99 -12.61
C LYS A 112 -6.62 4.16 -11.70
N ASN A 113 -6.72 5.35 -12.25
CA ASN A 113 -6.95 6.61 -11.53
C ASN A 113 -5.92 6.87 -10.42
N CYS A 114 -4.64 6.62 -10.73
CA CYS A 114 -3.53 6.76 -9.79
C CYS A 114 -2.94 8.15 -9.80
N ALA A 115 -2.19 8.44 -8.73
CA ALA A 115 -1.25 9.56 -8.69
C ALA A 115 -0.11 9.35 -9.70
N ILE A 116 0.40 10.44 -10.26
CA ILE A 116 1.49 10.45 -11.25
C ILE A 116 2.63 11.40 -10.86
N GLU A 117 2.73 11.73 -9.58
CA GLU A 117 3.82 12.53 -9.06
C GLU A 117 5.17 11.84 -9.31
N PRO A 118 6.28 12.59 -9.39
CA PRO A 118 7.59 12.06 -9.75
C PRO A 118 8.02 10.84 -8.93
N GLU A 119 7.77 10.86 -7.61
CA GLU A 119 8.08 9.76 -6.69
C GLU A 119 7.29 8.48 -7.01
N VAL A 120 6.04 8.60 -7.46
CA VAL A 120 5.21 7.47 -7.88
C VAL A 120 5.75 6.87 -9.18
N LEU A 121 6.16 7.72 -10.12
CA LEU A 121 6.75 7.28 -11.39
C LEU A 121 8.10 6.59 -11.17
N ASP A 122 8.92 7.09 -10.27
CA ASP A 122 10.19 6.47 -9.89
C ASP A 122 9.97 5.10 -9.24
N LEU A 123 9.00 5.00 -8.33
CA LEU A 123 8.63 3.74 -7.72
C LEU A 123 8.10 2.74 -8.75
N GLN A 124 7.27 3.21 -9.70
CA GLN A 124 6.79 2.39 -10.80
C GLN A 124 7.93 1.91 -11.71
N ALA A 125 8.89 2.79 -12.01
CA ALA A 125 10.05 2.44 -12.83
C ALA A 125 10.91 1.36 -12.15
N ALA A 126 11.12 1.48 -10.83
CA ALA A 126 11.80 0.45 -10.04
C ALA A 126 11.05 -0.89 -10.05
N ALA A 127 9.72 -0.86 -10.09
CA ALA A 127 8.88 -2.03 -10.13
C ALA A 127 8.87 -2.73 -11.50
N ARG A 128 9.06 -2.01 -12.61
CA ARG A 128 8.97 -2.53 -13.99
C ARG A 128 9.94 -3.68 -14.29
N GLY A 129 11.07 -3.76 -13.60
CA GLY A 129 12.03 -4.86 -13.76
C GLY A 129 11.53 -6.21 -13.23
N ARG A 130 10.43 -6.24 -12.49
CA ARG A 130 9.85 -7.44 -11.84
C ARG A 130 8.36 -7.64 -12.08
N LEU A 131 7.63 -6.64 -12.59
CA LEU A 131 6.18 -6.67 -12.69
C LEU A 131 5.68 -6.03 -13.99
N ALA A 132 4.65 -6.62 -14.57
CA ALA A 132 3.83 -5.94 -15.55
C ALA A 132 2.79 -5.06 -14.83
N VAL A 133 3.23 -3.98 -14.22
CA VAL A 133 2.34 -2.95 -13.68
C VAL A 133 2.02 -1.97 -14.78
N GLY A 134 0.78 -1.96 -15.25
CA GLY A 134 0.26 -0.94 -16.14
C GLY A 134 -0.45 0.12 -15.31
N VAL A 135 0.03 1.34 -15.33
CA VAL A 135 -0.70 2.51 -14.82
C VAL A 135 -1.50 3.03 -16.02
N ALA A 136 -2.80 2.73 -16.08
CA ALA A 136 -3.69 3.18 -17.13
C ALA A 136 -4.58 4.31 -16.58
N ASP A 137 -4.79 5.33 -17.41
CA ASP A 137 -5.67 6.48 -17.10
C ASP A 137 -5.34 7.25 -15.82
N CYS A 138 -4.04 7.50 -15.58
CA CYS A 138 -3.64 8.44 -14.55
C CYS A 138 -3.88 9.87 -15.02
N ARG A 139 -4.63 10.62 -14.23
CA ARG A 139 -4.76 12.08 -14.40
C ARG A 139 -3.86 12.80 -13.39
N PRO A 140 -3.23 13.91 -13.76
CA PRO A 140 -2.53 14.72 -12.78
C PRO A 140 -3.53 15.20 -11.71
N CYS A 141 -3.12 15.16 -10.45
CA CYS A 141 -3.86 15.87 -9.41
C CYS A 141 -3.79 17.36 -9.75
N CYS A 142 -4.86 17.91 -10.32
CA CYS A 142 -4.99 19.36 -10.36
C CYS A 142 -5.19 19.85 -8.92
N CYS A 143 -4.17 20.55 -8.42
CA CYS A 143 -4.29 21.37 -7.21
C CYS A 143 -5.27 22.50 -7.43
#